data_5c82b8aaebc0dd7438b12f3f3020ae75
#
_entry.id   5c82b8aaebc0dd7438b12f3f3020ae75
#
_cell.length_a   1.000
_cell.length_b   1.000
_cell.length_c   1.000
_cell.angle_alpha   90.00
_cell.angle_beta   90.00
_cell.angle_gamma   90.00
#
_symmetry.space_group_name_H-M   'P 1'
#
loop_
_entity.id
_entity.type
_entity.pdbx_description
1 polymer ?
#
loop_
_entity_poly.entity_id
_entity_poly.type
_entity_poly.pdbx_seq_one_letter_code
_entity_poly.pdbx_strand_id
1 'polypeptide(L)'
;MSKKAVIAGAGPAGLACATYLAGAGWSVDVFSNEENTESCLAEASIVKNYPGFPNGIEGVELLGLFVEQAQNAGVAIHPEGISSVHSDDKYIIDTNGAMHSYDEYVEAVGCRRREYRCDGLELIPVHYCAICDGGLYGKEDVVVVIGGGDTAISSALYLSNLVKMVVMVVRKPNCRFTNKKAFDELCSKRNVVIEYETQLHHVSSNGKGNPVLHLMHKNQCSDEMIVGAKGLFVCIGCESNVVEHVGNGRIWRCGDCSNDKKQVAIAVGDGARVALDIIGA
;
A
#
# COMPACT_ATOMS: atom_id res chain seq x y z
N MET A 1 15.30 -21.43 27.79
CA MET A 1 14.02 -20.87 27.40
C MET A 1 14.15 -20.46 25.94
N SER A 2 13.12 -20.64 25.11
CA SER A 2 13.11 -20.13 23.73
C SER A 2 13.15 -18.61 23.77
N LYS A 3 13.90 -17.98 22.86
CA LYS A 3 13.85 -16.52 22.67
C LYS A 3 12.44 -16.12 22.23
N LYS A 4 11.97 -14.95 22.64
CA LYS A 4 10.63 -14.44 22.34
C LYS A 4 10.69 -13.24 21.41
N ALA A 5 9.94 -13.29 20.32
CA ALA A 5 9.76 -12.16 19.41
C ALA A 5 8.32 -11.63 19.48
N VAL A 6 8.18 -10.30 19.48
CA VAL A 6 6.90 -9.62 19.33
C VAL A 6 6.91 -8.86 18.01
N ILE A 7 5.86 -9.04 17.24
CA ILE A 7 5.71 -8.43 15.91
C ILE A 7 4.43 -7.58 15.88
N ALA A 8 4.56 -6.32 15.52
CA ALA A 8 3.43 -5.42 15.29
C ALA A 8 2.99 -5.49 13.83
N GLY A 9 1.81 -6.02 13.58
CA GLY A 9 1.17 -6.10 12.27
C GLY A 9 1.14 -7.50 11.67
N ALA A 10 -0.08 -7.99 11.37
CA ALA A 10 -0.35 -9.27 10.73
C ALA A 10 -0.52 -9.14 9.20
N GLY A 11 0.21 -8.21 8.58
CA GLY A 11 0.32 -8.13 7.12
C GLY A 11 1.37 -9.11 6.56
N PRO A 12 1.55 -9.13 5.22
CA PRO A 12 2.47 -10.05 4.54
C PRO A 12 3.89 -10.05 5.11
N ALA A 13 4.42 -8.89 5.49
CA ALA A 13 5.76 -8.75 6.04
C ALA A 13 5.86 -9.35 7.46
N GLY A 14 4.90 -9.01 8.34
CA GLY A 14 4.89 -9.50 9.72
C GLY A 14 4.67 -11.00 9.79
N LEU A 15 3.74 -11.54 9.01
CA LEU A 15 3.45 -12.98 8.96
C LEU A 15 4.63 -13.79 8.38
N ALA A 16 5.30 -13.25 7.33
CA ALA A 16 6.51 -13.88 6.81
C ALA A 16 7.63 -13.90 7.86
N CYS A 17 7.89 -12.76 8.53
CA CYS A 17 8.87 -12.66 9.60
C CYS A 17 8.55 -13.65 10.74
N ALA A 18 7.28 -13.69 11.16
CA ALA A 18 6.80 -14.59 12.21
C ALA A 18 7.04 -16.07 11.88
N THR A 19 6.67 -16.47 10.65
CA THR A 19 6.83 -17.85 10.18
C THR A 19 8.30 -18.29 10.20
N TYR A 20 9.22 -17.42 9.74
CA TYR A 20 10.66 -17.72 9.74
C TYR A 20 11.22 -17.82 11.15
N LEU A 21 10.86 -16.91 12.07
CA LEU A 21 11.31 -16.94 13.46
C LEU A 21 10.77 -18.17 14.20
N ALA A 22 9.49 -18.50 14.02
CA ALA A 22 8.89 -19.68 14.62
C ALA A 22 9.56 -20.98 14.10
N GLY A 23 9.83 -21.07 12.79
CA GLY A 23 10.58 -22.15 12.19
C GLY A 23 12.00 -22.31 12.73
N ALA A 24 12.61 -21.24 13.25
CA ALA A 24 13.91 -21.26 13.94
C ALA A 24 13.81 -21.53 15.46
N GLY A 25 12.62 -21.87 15.97
CA GLY A 25 12.39 -22.24 17.36
C GLY A 25 12.15 -21.07 18.32
N TRP A 26 11.84 -19.87 17.80
CA TRP A 26 11.42 -18.73 18.62
C TRP A 26 9.96 -18.87 19.05
N SER A 27 9.60 -18.36 20.21
CA SER A 27 8.22 -18.07 20.59
C SER A 27 7.83 -16.74 19.96
N VAL A 28 6.77 -16.72 19.15
CA VAL A 28 6.40 -15.52 18.38
C VAL A 28 4.95 -15.13 18.65
N ASP A 29 4.78 -13.88 19.09
CA ASP A 29 3.50 -13.22 19.23
C ASP A 29 3.36 -12.12 18.16
N VAL A 30 2.30 -12.17 17.36
CA VAL A 30 1.94 -11.14 16.38
C VAL A 30 0.72 -10.39 16.90
N PHE A 31 0.81 -9.07 16.96
CA PHE A 31 -0.29 -8.19 17.36
C PHE A 31 -0.84 -7.46 16.13
N SER A 32 -2.15 -7.54 15.93
CA SER A 32 -2.84 -6.94 14.79
C SER A 32 -3.98 -6.08 15.31
N ASN A 33 -4.03 -4.82 14.90
CA ASN A 33 -5.17 -3.96 15.21
C ASN A 33 -6.38 -4.48 14.42
N GLU A 34 -7.34 -5.08 15.11
CA GLU A 34 -8.58 -5.62 14.55
C GLU A 34 -8.40 -6.74 13.49
N GLU A 35 -9.44 -7.50 13.33
CA GLU A 35 -9.53 -8.62 12.39
C GLU A 35 -8.82 -8.31 11.06
N ASN A 36 -7.91 -9.13 10.63
CA ASN A 36 -7.06 -9.18 9.42
C ASN A 36 -7.51 -8.39 8.15
N THR A 37 -8.56 -7.58 8.25
CA THR A 37 -9.21 -6.81 7.17
C THR A 37 -8.54 -5.46 6.91
N GLU A 38 -7.71 -4.94 7.81
CA GLU A 38 -7.03 -3.65 7.63
C GLU A 38 -5.74 -3.71 6.81
N SER A 39 -5.31 -4.88 6.37
CA SER A 39 -4.15 -5.02 5.49
C SER A 39 -4.46 -4.49 4.10
N CYS A 40 -3.55 -3.67 3.53
CA CYS A 40 -3.65 -3.25 2.12
C CYS A 40 -3.76 -4.45 1.15
N LEU A 41 -3.34 -5.65 1.56
CA LEU A 41 -3.53 -6.87 0.79
C LEU A 41 -5.00 -7.31 0.80
N ALA A 42 -5.70 -7.21 1.93
CA ALA A 42 -7.11 -7.57 2.02
C ALA A 42 -8.02 -6.70 1.12
N GLU A 43 -7.60 -5.44 0.86
CA GLU A 43 -8.32 -4.54 -0.04
C GLU A 43 -8.11 -4.86 -1.53
N ALA A 44 -7.14 -5.70 -1.87
CA ALA A 44 -6.84 -6.04 -3.26
C ALA A 44 -7.86 -7.06 -3.80
N SER A 45 -8.56 -6.73 -4.89
CA SER A 45 -9.56 -7.62 -5.50
C SER A 45 -8.92 -8.91 -6.02
N ILE A 46 -7.93 -8.82 -6.90
CA ILE A 46 -7.16 -9.97 -7.40
C ILE A 46 -5.69 -9.60 -7.50
N VAL A 47 -4.84 -10.38 -6.85
CA VAL A 47 -3.37 -10.29 -6.91
C VAL A 47 -2.86 -11.22 -8.02
N LYS A 48 -2.37 -10.65 -9.12
CA LYS A 48 -1.88 -11.41 -10.29
C LYS A 48 -0.35 -11.50 -10.37
N ASN A 49 0.35 -10.75 -9.53
CA ASN A 49 1.80 -10.58 -9.56
C ASN A 49 2.53 -11.20 -8.37
N TYR A 50 1.86 -12.08 -7.62
CA TYR A 50 2.48 -12.87 -6.56
C TYR A 50 2.78 -14.28 -7.10
N PRO A 51 4.06 -14.73 -7.09
CA PRO A 51 4.44 -16.04 -7.61
C PRO A 51 3.75 -17.18 -6.88
N GLY A 52 3.39 -18.24 -7.62
CA GLY A 52 2.66 -19.41 -7.09
C GLY A 52 1.18 -19.42 -7.43
N PHE A 53 0.61 -18.30 -7.89
CA PHE A 53 -0.81 -18.19 -8.28
C PHE A 53 -0.96 -17.73 -9.73
N PRO A 54 -0.82 -18.64 -10.70
CA PRO A 54 -0.78 -18.30 -12.14
C PRO A 54 -2.09 -17.69 -12.66
N ASN A 55 -3.21 -17.95 -12.01
CA ASN A 55 -4.52 -17.37 -12.35
C ASN A 55 -4.86 -16.13 -11.51
N GLY A 56 -3.95 -15.69 -10.62
CA GLY A 56 -4.22 -14.71 -9.58
C GLY A 56 -4.95 -15.35 -8.38
N ILE A 57 -5.06 -14.58 -7.31
CA ILE A 57 -5.74 -14.95 -6.07
C ILE A 57 -6.36 -13.69 -5.46
N GLU A 58 -7.51 -13.80 -4.80
CA GLU A 58 -8.09 -12.68 -4.04
C GLU A 58 -7.16 -12.28 -2.88
N GLY A 59 -7.05 -10.97 -2.63
CA GLY A 59 -6.15 -10.47 -1.60
C GLY A 59 -6.48 -10.98 -0.21
N VAL A 60 -7.77 -11.08 0.11
CA VAL A 60 -8.27 -11.67 1.37
C VAL A 60 -7.88 -13.13 1.50
N GLU A 61 -8.06 -13.92 0.42
CA GLU A 61 -7.70 -15.34 0.41
C GLU A 61 -6.18 -15.52 0.60
N LEU A 62 -5.36 -14.74 -0.10
CA LEU A 62 -3.90 -14.80 0.05
C LEU A 62 -3.44 -14.44 1.46
N LEU A 63 -4.06 -13.42 2.07
CA LEU A 63 -3.77 -13.05 3.46
C LEU A 63 -4.16 -14.17 4.42
N GLY A 64 -5.32 -14.81 4.19
CA GLY A 64 -5.76 -15.98 4.97
C GLY A 64 -4.76 -17.14 4.92
N LEU A 65 -4.18 -17.42 3.76
CA LEU A 65 -3.13 -18.44 3.61
C LEU A 65 -1.85 -18.09 4.39
N PHE A 66 -1.46 -16.82 4.43
CA PHE A 66 -0.31 -16.39 5.26
C PHE A 66 -0.60 -16.54 6.76
N VAL A 67 -1.82 -16.21 7.20
CA VAL A 67 -2.26 -16.39 8.59
C VAL A 67 -2.22 -17.86 8.96
N GLU A 68 -2.83 -18.72 8.15
CA GLU A 68 -2.85 -20.17 8.36
C GLU A 68 -1.44 -20.76 8.45
N GLN A 69 -0.56 -20.34 7.54
CA GLN A 69 0.84 -20.80 7.55
C GLN A 69 1.57 -20.40 8.83
N ALA A 70 1.39 -19.16 9.29
CA ALA A 70 2.01 -18.68 10.53
C ALA A 70 1.47 -19.44 11.75
N GLN A 71 0.16 -19.64 11.84
CA GLN A 71 -0.47 -20.42 12.92
C GLN A 71 0.00 -21.88 12.93
N ASN A 72 0.11 -22.53 11.77
CA ASN A 72 0.65 -23.89 11.64
C ASN A 72 2.13 -23.97 12.05
N ALA A 73 2.89 -22.88 11.97
CA ALA A 73 4.25 -22.78 12.49
C ALA A 73 4.31 -22.52 14.00
N GLY A 74 3.17 -22.36 14.68
CA GLY A 74 3.07 -22.14 16.13
C GLY A 74 3.10 -20.65 16.53
N VAL A 75 2.85 -19.72 15.61
CA VAL A 75 2.74 -18.30 15.91
C VAL A 75 1.42 -18.01 16.62
N ALA A 76 1.46 -17.27 17.72
CA ALA A 76 0.28 -16.74 18.38
C ALA A 76 -0.09 -15.39 17.73
N ILE A 77 -1.33 -15.28 17.23
CA ILE A 77 -1.84 -14.03 16.63
C ILE A 77 -2.90 -13.45 17.56
N HIS A 78 -2.65 -12.22 18.00
CA HIS A 78 -3.49 -11.47 18.92
C HIS A 78 -4.29 -10.43 18.16
N PRO A 79 -5.61 -10.30 18.39
CA PRO A 79 -6.45 -9.30 17.73
C PRO A 79 -6.20 -7.88 18.25
N GLU A 80 -5.55 -7.76 19.41
CA GLU A 80 -5.18 -6.49 19.99
C GLU A 80 -4.05 -5.82 19.21
N GLY A 81 -4.08 -4.50 19.11
CA GLY A 81 -2.96 -3.72 18.60
C GLY A 81 -1.91 -3.44 19.68
N ILE A 82 -0.81 -2.82 19.28
CA ILE A 82 0.21 -2.33 20.20
C ILE A 82 0.01 -0.82 20.37
N SER A 83 -0.20 -0.37 21.60
CA SER A 83 -0.31 1.05 21.97
C SER A 83 1.07 1.69 22.06
N SER A 84 2.01 1.04 22.75
CA SER A 84 3.37 1.56 22.93
C SER A 84 4.42 0.45 23.03
N VAL A 85 5.65 0.81 22.64
CA VAL A 85 6.84 -0.04 22.74
C VAL A 85 7.83 0.61 23.67
N HIS A 86 8.24 -0.07 24.71
CA HIS A 86 9.26 0.35 25.67
C HIS A 86 10.57 -0.41 25.37
N SER A 87 11.36 0.19 24.48
CA SER A 87 12.48 -0.52 23.86
C SER A 87 13.69 -0.75 24.77
N ASP A 88 13.89 0.08 25.77
CA ASP A 88 14.99 -0.07 26.74
C ASP A 88 14.71 -1.19 27.74
N ASP A 89 13.44 -1.34 28.14
CA ASP A 89 12.98 -2.35 29.11
C ASP A 89 12.42 -3.63 28.45
N LYS A 90 12.38 -3.66 27.12
CA LYS A 90 11.95 -4.79 26.28
C LYS A 90 10.55 -5.32 26.61
N TYR A 91 9.56 -4.44 26.62
CA TYR A 91 8.14 -4.81 26.66
C TYR A 91 7.29 -3.92 25.76
N ILE A 92 6.13 -4.42 25.39
CA ILE A 92 5.08 -3.64 24.74
C ILE A 92 3.87 -3.52 25.67
N ILE A 93 3.05 -2.51 25.43
CA ILE A 93 1.69 -2.39 25.99
C ILE A 93 0.72 -2.54 24.83
N ASP A 94 -0.21 -3.49 24.93
CA ASP A 94 -1.26 -3.67 23.94
C ASP A 94 -2.40 -2.65 24.13
N THR A 95 -3.38 -2.66 23.22
CA THR A 95 -4.52 -1.73 23.26
C THR A 95 -5.46 -1.96 24.44
N ASN A 96 -5.40 -3.12 25.09
CA ASN A 96 -6.12 -3.45 26.31
C ASN A 96 -5.35 -3.07 27.59
N GLY A 97 -4.11 -2.56 27.44
CA GLY A 97 -3.25 -2.16 28.55
C GLY A 97 -2.45 -3.32 29.18
N ALA A 98 -2.45 -4.52 28.58
CA ALA A 98 -1.63 -5.62 29.07
C ALA A 98 -0.18 -5.47 28.58
N MET A 99 0.76 -5.92 29.43
CA MET A 99 2.20 -5.84 29.18
C MET A 99 2.74 -7.19 28.70
N HIS A 100 3.52 -7.15 27.62
CA HIS A 100 4.15 -8.32 27.02
C HIS A 100 5.66 -8.09 26.86
N SER A 101 6.48 -8.91 27.51
CA SER A 101 7.94 -8.85 27.36
C SER A 101 8.39 -9.52 26.06
N TYR A 102 9.54 -9.11 25.55
CA TYR A 102 10.17 -9.67 24.36
C TYR A 102 11.70 -9.65 24.45
N ASP A 103 12.36 -10.49 23.66
CA ASP A 103 13.80 -10.41 23.38
C ASP A 103 14.07 -9.51 22.16
N GLU A 104 13.25 -9.69 21.10
CA GLU A 104 13.31 -8.87 19.88
C GLU A 104 11.91 -8.36 19.47
N TYR A 105 11.86 -7.12 18.98
CA TYR A 105 10.64 -6.47 18.51
C TYR A 105 10.75 -6.10 17.03
N VAL A 106 9.70 -6.40 16.28
CA VAL A 106 9.61 -6.11 14.85
C VAL A 106 8.38 -5.26 14.56
N GLU A 107 8.57 -4.11 13.93
CA GLU A 107 7.52 -3.24 13.45
C GLU A 107 7.22 -3.55 11.98
N ALA A 108 6.06 -4.15 11.73
CA ALA A 108 5.55 -4.52 10.40
C ALA A 108 4.15 -3.93 10.16
N VAL A 109 3.89 -2.77 10.74
CA VAL A 109 2.58 -2.09 10.79
C VAL A 109 2.08 -1.59 9.44
N GLY A 110 2.90 -1.68 8.40
CA GLY A 110 2.54 -1.28 7.04
C GLY A 110 2.26 0.22 6.90
N CYS A 111 1.41 0.56 5.96
CA CYS A 111 1.00 1.94 5.71
C CYS A 111 -0.48 2.00 5.33
N ARG A 112 -1.12 3.12 5.63
CA ARG A 112 -2.48 3.43 5.22
C ARG A 112 -2.44 4.31 3.97
N ARG A 113 -3.20 3.96 2.95
CA ARG A 113 -3.36 4.80 1.75
C ARG A 113 -4.11 6.06 2.12
N ARG A 114 -3.70 7.20 1.57
CA ARG A 114 -4.47 8.43 1.65
C ARG A 114 -5.72 8.27 0.81
N GLU A 115 -6.86 8.40 1.44
CA GLU A 115 -8.13 8.39 0.74
C GLU A 115 -8.29 9.64 -0.13
N TYR A 116 -8.78 9.45 -1.32
CA TYR A 116 -9.26 10.53 -2.17
C TYR A 116 -10.79 10.61 -2.03
N ARG A 117 -11.28 11.80 -1.77
CA ARG A 117 -12.72 12.03 -1.61
C ARG A 117 -13.15 13.18 -2.50
N CYS A 118 -14.17 12.97 -3.33
CA CYS A 118 -14.93 13.98 -4.03
C CYS A 118 -16.34 13.45 -4.31
N ASP A 119 -17.27 14.32 -4.58
CA ASP A 119 -18.65 13.95 -4.89
C ASP A 119 -18.71 13.17 -6.20
N GLY A 120 -19.54 12.12 -6.25
CA GLY A 120 -19.75 11.29 -7.43
C GLY A 120 -18.62 10.30 -7.72
N LEU A 121 -17.67 10.08 -6.81
CA LEU A 121 -16.52 9.18 -7.02
C LEU A 121 -16.97 7.73 -7.29
N GLU A 122 -18.13 7.33 -6.79
CA GLU A 122 -18.76 6.02 -7.02
C GLU A 122 -19.17 5.78 -8.49
N LEU A 123 -19.21 6.83 -9.32
CA LEU A 123 -19.56 6.73 -10.75
C LEU A 123 -18.41 6.24 -11.64
N ILE A 124 -17.20 6.12 -11.10
CA ILE A 124 -16.01 5.66 -11.83
C ILE A 124 -15.22 4.65 -11.00
N PRO A 125 -14.66 3.58 -11.60
CA PRO A 125 -13.76 2.68 -10.89
C PRO A 125 -12.52 3.43 -10.37
N VAL A 126 -12.24 3.28 -9.06
CA VAL A 126 -11.08 3.89 -8.39
C VAL A 126 -10.05 2.82 -8.05
N HIS A 127 -8.81 3.06 -8.44
CA HIS A 127 -7.67 2.16 -8.26
C HIS A 127 -6.52 2.85 -7.54
N TYR A 128 -5.77 2.08 -6.79
CA TYR A 128 -4.59 2.55 -6.07
C TYR A 128 -3.28 1.87 -6.53
N CYS A 129 -3.38 0.88 -7.43
CA CYS A 129 -2.24 0.14 -7.96
C CYS A 129 -2.35 -0.02 -9.48
N ALA A 130 -1.60 0.79 -10.23
CA ALA A 130 -1.61 0.72 -11.69
C ALA A 130 -1.10 -0.63 -12.24
N ILE A 131 -0.10 -1.23 -11.57
CA ILE A 131 0.46 -2.54 -11.99
C ILE A 131 -0.56 -3.65 -11.77
N CYS A 132 -1.37 -3.57 -10.70
CA CYS A 132 -2.38 -4.56 -10.36
C CYS A 132 -3.58 -4.47 -11.32
N ASP A 133 -4.10 -3.27 -11.54
CA ASP A 133 -5.40 -3.03 -12.16
C ASP A 133 -5.31 -2.46 -13.58
N GLY A 134 -4.13 -2.02 -14.01
CA GLY A 134 -3.95 -1.39 -15.34
C GLY A 134 -4.33 -2.32 -16.50
N GLY A 135 -4.20 -3.64 -16.31
CA GLY A 135 -4.62 -4.63 -17.30
C GLY A 135 -6.14 -4.75 -17.53
N LEU A 136 -6.96 -4.05 -16.73
CA LEU A 136 -8.41 -3.93 -16.95
C LEU A 136 -8.75 -2.97 -18.11
N TYR A 137 -7.78 -2.17 -18.57
CA TYR A 137 -7.95 -1.12 -19.56
C TYR A 137 -7.19 -1.42 -20.85
N GLY A 138 -7.68 -0.94 -21.97
CA GLY A 138 -7.14 -1.21 -23.30
C GLY A 138 -6.91 0.05 -24.15
N LYS A 139 -6.52 -0.18 -25.40
CA LYS A 139 -6.05 0.85 -26.35
C LYS A 139 -7.10 1.90 -26.75
N GLU A 140 -8.36 1.70 -26.41
CA GLU A 140 -9.44 2.66 -26.66
C GLU A 140 -9.80 3.48 -25.41
N ASP A 141 -9.24 3.13 -24.24
CA ASP A 141 -9.63 3.72 -22.98
C ASP A 141 -8.81 4.96 -22.63
N VAL A 142 -9.46 5.88 -21.94
CA VAL A 142 -8.85 7.04 -21.27
C VAL A 142 -8.88 6.79 -19.77
N VAL A 143 -7.74 6.93 -19.11
CA VAL A 143 -7.63 6.81 -17.65
C VAL A 143 -7.03 8.07 -17.05
N VAL A 144 -7.39 8.34 -15.80
CA VAL A 144 -6.90 9.51 -15.08
C VAL A 144 -6.02 9.06 -13.91
N VAL A 145 -4.88 9.72 -13.72
CA VAL A 145 -3.95 9.49 -12.59
C VAL A 145 -3.94 10.74 -11.72
N ILE A 146 -4.35 10.62 -10.47
CA ILE A 146 -4.28 11.73 -9.49
C ILE A 146 -2.99 11.60 -8.68
N GLY A 147 -2.13 12.61 -8.78
CA GLY A 147 -0.87 12.68 -8.03
C GLY A 147 0.26 13.23 -8.89
N GLY A 148 1.37 13.61 -8.24
CA GLY A 148 2.54 14.21 -8.90
C GLY A 148 3.87 13.75 -8.28
N GLY A 149 3.89 12.63 -7.56
CA GLY A 149 5.10 11.99 -7.01
C GLY A 149 5.60 10.83 -7.88
N ASP A 150 6.69 10.18 -7.47
CA ASP A 150 7.30 9.04 -8.20
C ASP A 150 6.31 7.91 -8.48
N THR A 151 5.40 7.61 -7.55
CA THR A 151 4.35 6.60 -7.75
C THR A 151 3.40 7.00 -8.88
N ALA A 152 2.96 8.26 -8.92
CA ALA A 152 2.06 8.76 -9.96
C ALA A 152 2.75 8.73 -11.34
N ILE A 153 4.02 9.16 -11.41
CA ILE A 153 4.83 9.15 -12.63
C ILE A 153 5.01 7.73 -13.15
N SER A 154 5.40 6.80 -12.29
CA SER A 154 5.58 5.39 -12.65
C SER A 154 4.28 4.73 -13.10
N SER A 155 3.17 5.06 -12.41
CA SER A 155 1.82 4.57 -12.77
C SER A 155 1.38 5.10 -14.12
N ALA A 156 1.54 6.40 -14.37
CA ALA A 156 1.17 7.01 -15.66
C ALA A 156 2.03 6.49 -16.81
N LEU A 157 3.33 6.29 -16.57
CA LEU A 157 4.24 5.70 -17.56
C LEU A 157 3.84 4.27 -17.91
N TYR A 158 3.54 3.44 -16.90
CA TYR A 158 3.05 2.08 -17.11
C TYR A 158 1.73 2.06 -17.89
N LEU A 159 0.73 2.84 -17.46
CA LEU A 159 -0.57 2.92 -18.09
C LEU A 159 -0.50 3.46 -19.53
N SER A 160 0.42 4.39 -19.82
CA SER A 160 0.60 4.93 -21.19
C SER A 160 0.93 3.88 -22.23
N ASN A 161 1.49 2.74 -21.82
CA ASN A 161 1.76 1.62 -22.72
C ASN A 161 0.53 0.74 -22.97
N LEU A 162 -0.51 0.85 -22.15
CA LEU A 162 -1.72 0.00 -22.20
C LEU A 162 -2.92 0.71 -22.85
N VAL A 163 -3.09 1.99 -22.55
CA VAL A 163 -4.30 2.73 -22.86
C VAL A 163 -4.12 3.75 -24.00
N LYS A 164 -5.23 4.31 -24.49
CA LYS A 164 -5.26 5.36 -25.51
C LYS A 164 -4.65 6.66 -24.97
N MET A 165 -5.04 7.07 -23.77
CA MET A 165 -4.61 8.33 -23.18
C MET A 165 -4.58 8.23 -21.66
N VAL A 166 -3.56 8.83 -21.07
CA VAL A 166 -3.44 9.05 -19.63
C VAL A 166 -3.50 10.56 -19.36
N VAL A 167 -4.40 10.98 -18.48
CA VAL A 167 -4.43 12.36 -17.98
C VAL A 167 -3.94 12.35 -16.53
N MET A 168 -2.80 12.99 -16.26
CA MET A 168 -2.31 13.19 -14.91
C MET A 168 -2.85 14.51 -14.34
N VAL A 169 -3.48 14.43 -13.17
CA VAL A 169 -3.99 15.60 -12.45
C VAL A 169 -3.09 15.88 -11.25
N VAL A 170 -2.36 16.98 -11.31
CA VAL A 170 -1.32 17.36 -10.35
C VAL A 170 -1.70 18.64 -9.63
N ARG A 171 -1.99 18.56 -8.33
CA ARG A 171 -2.40 19.71 -7.51
C ARG A 171 -1.32 20.79 -7.36
N LYS A 172 -0.06 20.44 -7.53
CA LYS A 172 1.09 21.33 -7.41
C LYS A 172 1.51 21.89 -8.76
N PRO A 173 2.25 23.02 -8.80
CA PRO A 173 2.76 23.57 -10.06
C PRO A 173 3.82 22.70 -10.73
N ASN A 174 4.35 21.72 -10.00
CA ASN A 174 5.38 20.79 -10.48
C ASN A 174 5.19 19.40 -9.89
N CYS A 175 5.60 18.38 -10.63
CA CYS A 175 5.80 17.05 -10.08
C CYS A 175 6.99 17.04 -9.11
N ARG A 176 6.91 16.19 -8.07
CA ARG A 176 8.02 15.92 -7.14
C ARG A 176 8.50 14.50 -7.39
N PHE A 177 9.70 14.38 -7.90
CA PHE A 177 10.26 13.09 -8.29
C PHE A 177 11.74 12.98 -7.88
N THR A 178 12.16 11.76 -7.61
CA THR A 178 13.57 11.38 -7.41
C THR A 178 14.13 10.74 -8.69
N ASN A 179 13.29 10.08 -9.49
CA ASN A 179 13.66 9.44 -10.74
C ASN A 179 13.42 10.37 -11.94
N LYS A 180 14.43 11.22 -12.24
CA LYS A 180 14.36 12.14 -13.38
C LYS A 180 14.18 11.42 -14.71
N LYS A 181 14.84 10.28 -14.91
CA LYS A 181 14.75 9.51 -16.17
C LYS A 181 13.32 9.07 -16.47
N ALA A 182 12.60 8.57 -15.44
CA ALA A 182 11.20 8.17 -15.60
C ALA A 182 10.30 9.37 -15.91
N PHE A 183 10.57 10.54 -15.32
CA PHE A 183 9.81 11.75 -15.61
C PHE A 183 10.06 12.26 -17.02
N ASP A 184 11.33 12.31 -17.47
CA ASP A 184 11.68 12.73 -18.84
C ASP A 184 11.06 11.77 -19.88
N GLU A 185 11.06 10.45 -19.61
CA GLU A 185 10.40 9.46 -20.44
C GLU A 185 8.88 9.71 -20.51
N LEU A 186 8.23 9.96 -19.36
CA LEU A 186 6.81 10.26 -19.30
C LEU A 186 6.46 11.49 -20.15
N CYS A 187 7.24 12.56 -20.03
CA CYS A 187 7.06 13.80 -20.80
C CYS A 187 7.24 13.58 -22.32
N SER A 188 7.95 12.55 -22.73
CA SER A 188 8.12 12.20 -24.16
C SER A 188 6.93 11.43 -24.77
N LYS A 189 6.02 10.92 -23.94
CA LYS A 189 4.85 10.16 -24.39
C LYS A 189 3.79 11.07 -25.01
N ARG A 190 3.38 10.77 -26.24
CA ARG A 190 2.36 11.54 -26.96
C ARG A 190 0.92 11.37 -26.44
N ASN A 191 0.69 10.28 -25.70
CA ASN A 191 -0.60 9.93 -25.13
C ASN A 191 -0.67 10.19 -23.61
N VAL A 192 0.18 11.08 -23.10
CA VAL A 192 0.13 11.55 -21.71
C VAL A 192 -0.05 13.05 -21.69
N VAL A 193 -1.03 13.52 -20.94
CA VAL A 193 -1.29 14.94 -20.65
C VAL A 193 -1.10 15.15 -19.15
N ILE A 194 -0.40 16.19 -18.74
CA ILE A 194 -0.19 16.53 -17.34
C ILE A 194 -0.83 17.89 -17.05
N GLU A 195 -1.90 17.88 -16.28
CA GLU A 195 -2.62 19.06 -15.82
C GLU A 195 -2.07 19.49 -14.46
N TYR A 196 -1.27 20.53 -14.45
CA TYR A 196 -0.70 21.10 -13.24
C TYR A 196 -1.67 22.06 -12.54
N GLU A 197 -1.46 22.28 -11.23
CA GLU A 197 -2.29 23.16 -10.40
C GLU A 197 -3.80 22.84 -10.48
N THR A 198 -4.12 21.59 -10.78
CA THR A 198 -5.45 21.09 -11.08
C THR A 198 -5.86 20.01 -10.08
N GLN A 199 -7.13 19.99 -9.71
CA GLN A 199 -7.73 18.98 -8.84
C GLN A 199 -9.01 18.45 -9.48
N LEU A 200 -9.32 17.17 -9.24
CA LEU A 200 -10.65 16.63 -9.51
C LEU A 200 -11.60 17.18 -8.44
N HIS A 201 -12.60 17.92 -8.85
CA HIS A 201 -13.58 18.55 -7.97
C HIS A 201 -14.76 17.62 -7.68
N HIS A 202 -15.37 17.08 -8.73
CA HIS A 202 -16.44 16.09 -8.61
C HIS A 202 -16.54 15.24 -9.88
N VAL A 203 -17.29 14.15 -9.79
CA VAL A 203 -17.64 13.30 -10.93
C VAL A 203 -19.15 13.36 -11.13
N SER A 204 -19.59 13.54 -12.36
CA SER A 204 -20.98 13.45 -12.74
C SER A 204 -21.18 12.40 -13.83
N SER A 205 -22.42 12.13 -14.19
CA SER A 205 -22.76 11.24 -15.31
C SER A 205 -23.36 12.07 -16.44
N ASN A 206 -22.91 11.83 -17.67
CA ASN A 206 -23.60 12.40 -18.83
C ASN A 206 -24.93 11.68 -19.12
N GLY A 207 -25.75 12.24 -20.01
CA GLY A 207 -27.04 11.64 -20.37
C GLY A 207 -26.99 10.22 -20.97
N LYS A 208 -25.78 9.65 -21.18
CA LYS A 208 -25.54 8.27 -21.66
C LYS A 208 -24.97 7.37 -20.56
N GLY A 209 -24.91 7.84 -19.31
CA GLY A 209 -24.38 7.07 -18.18
C GLY A 209 -22.84 7.01 -18.11
N ASN A 210 -22.10 7.72 -18.97
CA ASN A 210 -20.64 7.75 -18.87
C ASN A 210 -20.19 8.77 -17.84
N PRO A 211 -19.13 8.46 -17.04
CA PRO A 211 -18.59 9.41 -16.09
C PRO A 211 -17.99 10.65 -16.79
N VAL A 212 -18.18 11.79 -16.15
CA VAL A 212 -17.62 13.09 -16.53
C VAL A 212 -16.87 13.61 -15.31
N LEU A 213 -15.55 13.73 -15.42
CA LEU A 213 -14.69 14.26 -14.38
C LEU A 213 -14.60 15.78 -14.55
N HIS A 214 -14.95 16.51 -13.52
CA HIS A 214 -14.87 17.96 -13.46
C HIS A 214 -13.58 18.38 -12.76
N LEU A 215 -12.69 19.00 -13.50
CA LEU A 215 -11.39 19.44 -13.02
C LEU A 215 -11.43 20.94 -12.72
N MET A 216 -10.87 21.34 -11.61
CA MET A 216 -10.72 22.73 -11.21
C MET A 216 -9.25 23.11 -11.20
N HIS A 217 -8.89 24.08 -12.04
CA HIS A 217 -7.57 24.70 -12.03
C HIS A 217 -7.53 25.82 -10.99
N LYS A 218 -6.45 25.94 -10.24
CA LYS A 218 -6.30 26.88 -9.12
C LYS A 218 -6.56 28.33 -9.48
N ASN A 219 -6.28 28.73 -10.72
CA ASN A 219 -6.36 30.11 -11.20
C ASN A 219 -7.46 30.34 -12.24
N GLN A 220 -8.35 29.37 -12.48
CA GLN A 220 -9.42 29.47 -13.46
C GLN A 220 -10.77 29.23 -12.79
N CYS A 221 -11.77 30.05 -13.17
CA CYS A 221 -13.17 29.88 -12.71
C CYS A 221 -13.97 28.93 -13.61
N SER A 222 -13.33 28.27 -14.57
CA SER A 222 -13.98 27.35 -15.51
C SER A 222 -13.59 25.91 -15.20
N ASP A 223 -14.59 25.04 -15.08
CA ASP A 223 -14.37 23.60 -14.96
C ASP A 223 -13.93 23.03 -16.31
N GLU A 224 -12.76 22.43 -16.36
CA GLU A 224 -12.39 21.55 -17.46
C GLU A 224 -13.01 20.17 -17.25
N MET A 225 -13.49 19.54 -18.31
CA MET A 225 -14.18 18.27 -18.22
C MET A 225 -13.46 17.17 -18.99
N ILE A 226 -13.23 16.04 -18.35
CA ILE A 226 -12.82 14.80 -19.02
C ILE A 226 -14.05 13.90 -19.16
N VAL A 227 -14.50 13.74 -20.38
CA VAL A 227 -15.67 12.91 -20.71
C VAL A 227 -15.22 11.52 -21.12
N GLY A 228 -15.81 10.48 -20.53
CA GLY A 228 -15.59 9.09 -20.92
C GLY A 228 -14.30 8.46 -20.37
N ALA A 229 -13.70 9.03 -19.34
CA ALA A 229 -12.67 8.33 -18.59
C ALA A 229 -13.22 7.01 -18.03
N LYS A 230 -12.45 5.94 -18.13
CA LYS A 230 -12.88 4.58 -17.73
C LYS A 230 -12.40 4.18 -16.36
N GLY A 231 -11.33 4.81 -15.84
CA GLY A 231 -10.77 4.52 -14.54
C GLY A 231 -9.96 5.66 -13.97
N LEU A 232 -9.91 5.72 -12.65
CA LEU A 232 -9.20 6.71 -11.87
C LEU A 232 -8.14 6.01 -11.00
N PHE A 233 -6.88 6.37 -11.19
CA PHE A 233 -5.76 5.84 -10.41
C PHE A 233 -5.28 6.89 -9.40
N VAL A 234 -5.49 6.62 -8.12
CA VAL A 234 -5.15 7.55 -7.03
C VAL A 234 -3.75 7.26 -6.49
N CYS A 235 -2.82 8.18 -6.76
CA CYS A 235 -1.40 8.07 -6.40
C CYS A 235 -0.95 9.27 -5.55
N ILE A 236 -1.68 9.55 -4.45
CA ILE A 236 -1.43 10.70 -3.56
C ILE A 236 -0.60 10.35 -2.34
N GLY A 237 -0.02 9.15 -2.33
CA GLY A 237 0.84 8.63 -1.27
C GLY A 237 0.08 7.84 -0.20
N CYS A 238 0.85 7.40 0.78
CA CYS A 238 0.37 6.71 1.96
C CYS A 238 1.01 7.31 3.21
N GLU A 239 0.42 7.04 4.34
CA GLU A 239 0.94 7.37 5.66
C GLU A 239 1.35 6.08 6.34
N SER A 240 2.57 6.04 6.89
CA SER A 240 2.99 4.90 7.70
C SER A 240 2.15 4.86 8.97
N ASN A 241 1.66 3.69 9.32
CA ASN A 241 1.10 3.48 10.64
C ASN A 241 2.21 3.65 11.67
N VAL A 242 1.89 4.20 12.82
CA VAL A 242 2.89 4.54 13.84
C VAL A 242 2.49 3.88 15.16
N VAL A 243 3.44 3.22 15.79
CA VAL A 243 3.35 2.80 17.20
C VAL A 243 4.10 3.82 18.03
N GLU A 244 3.64 4.14 19.24
CA GLU A 244 4.35 5.00 20.15
C GLU A 244 5.62 4.31 20.67
N HIS A 245 6.77 4.99 20.52
CA HIS A 245 8.05 4.45 20.96
C HIS A 245 8.56 5.19 22.19
N VAL A 246 8.88 4.44 23.23
CA VAL A 246 9.52 4.91 24.46
C VAL A 246 10.88 4.24 24.58
N GLY A 247 11.94 5.03 24.74
CA GLY A 247 13.33 4.55 24.82
C GLY A 247 14.09 4.65 23.49
N ASN A 248 15.32 4.12 23.49
CA ASN A 248 16.26 4.17 22.37
C ASN A 248 16.78 2.77 21.97
N GLY A 249 16.16 1.72 22.47
CA GLY A 249 16.50 0.34 22.14
C GLY A 249 16.29 0.01 20.67
N ARG A 250 16.84 -1.10 20.22
CA ARG A 250 16.76 -1.55 18.82
C ARG A 250 15.33 -1.92 18.44
N ILE A 251 14.87 -1.43 17.30
CA ILE A 251 13.61 -1.77 16.66
C ILE A 251 13.91 -2.24 15.25
N TRP A 252 13.45 -3.45 14.92
CA TRP A 252 13.49 -3.97 13.58
C TRP A 252 12.27 -3.47 12.80
N ARG A 253 12.42 -3.22 11.50
CA ARG A 253 11.32 -2.78 10.64
C ARG A 253 11.31 -3.55 9.34
N CYS A 254 10.11 -3.94 8.88
CA CYS A 254 9.93 -4.58 7.58
C CYS A 254 8.59 -4.23 6.92
N GLY A 255 8.55 -4.41 5.61
CA GLY A 255 7.37 -4.16 4.80
C GLY A 255 7.15 -2.69 4.48
N ASP A 256 5.90 -2.32 4.24
CA ASP A 256 5.52 -1.02 3.69
C ASP A 256 5.80 0.17 4.63
N CYS A 257 6.01 -0.04 5.93
CA CYS A 257 6.43 1.01 6.86
C CYS A 257 7.91 1.38 6.70
N SER A 258 8.73 0.52 6.09
CA SER A 258 10.17 0.71 5.91
C SER A 258 10.63 0.74 4.45
N ASN A 259 9.76 0.40 3.50
CA ASN A 259 10.10 0.25 2.09
C ASN A 259 9.29 1.19 1.19
N ASP A 260 9.93 1.78 0.18
CA ASP A 260 9.27 2.66 -0.80
C ASP A 260 8.45 1.88 -1.84
N LYS A 261 8.81 0.64 -2.11
CA LYS A 261 8.15 -0.22 -3.11
C LYS A 261 7.14 -1.14 -2.43
N LYS A 262 5.89 -0.71 -2.44
CA LYS A 262 4.78 -1.37 -1.75
C LYS A 262 4.17 -2.47 -2.61
N GLN A 263 4.73 -3.67 -2.51
CA GLN A 263 4.29 -4.87 -3.22
C GLN A 263 4.32 -6.07 -2.28
N VAL A 264 3.36 -6.98 -2.41
CA VAL A 264 3.23 -8.17 -1.54
C VAL A 264 4.52 -8.98 -1.52
N ALA A 265 5.09 -9.27 -2.69
CA ALA A 265 6.32 -10.06 -2.80
C ALA A 265 7.52 -9.37 -2.12
N ILE A 266 7.60 -8.03 -2.18
CA ILE A 266 8.64 -7.26 -1.52
C ILE A 266 8.43 -7.29 0.00
N ALA A 267 7.20 -7.10 0.47
CA ALA A 267 6.86 -7.15 1.88
C ALA A 267 7.19 -8.52 2.50
N VAL A 268 6.83 -9.62 1.83
CA VAL A 268 7.15 -10.98 2.25
C VAL A 268 8.67 -11.19 2.30
N GLY A 269 9.39 -10.80 1.26
CA GLY A 269 10.85 -10.91 1.20
C GLY A 269 11.55 -10.09 2.26
N ASP A 270 11.05 -8.89 2.56
CA ASP A 270 11.61 -8.01 3.60
C ASP A 270 11.37 -8.57 5.00
N GLY A 271 10.18 -9.13 5.28
CA GLY A 271 9.89 -9.85 6.53
C GLY A 271 10.80 -11.05 6.73
N ALA A 272 10.99 -11.88 5.70
CA ALA A 272 11.91 -13.01 5.74
C ALA A 272 13.37 -12.57 6.00
N ARG A 273 13.83 -11.49 5.34
CA ARG A 273 15.16 -10.91 5.54
C ARG A 273 15.37 -10.48 6.99
N VAL A 274 14.42 -9.72 7.56
CA VAL A 274 14.51 -9.26 8.96
C VAL A 274 14.56 -10.45 9.91
N ALA A 275 13.77 -11.48 9.70
CA ALA A 275 13.81 -12.69 10.51
C ALA A 275 15.20 -13.37 10.46
N LEU A 276 15.79 -13.49 9.27
CA LEU A 276 17.13 -14.08 9.11
C LEU A 276 18.22 -13.21 9.77
N ASP A 277 18.10 -11.88 9.69
CA ASP A 277 19.00 -10.96 10.41
C ASP A 277 18.91 -11.14 11.93
N ILE A 278 17.70 -11.36 12.48
CA ILE A 278 17.48 -11.64 13.91
C ILE A 278 18.05 -12.99 14.32
N ILE A 279 17.87 -14.02 13.51
CA ILE A 279 18.36 -15.39 13.79
C ILE A 279 19.90 -15.44 13.78
N GLY A 280 20.52 -14.65 12.89
CA GLY A 280 21.98 -14.58 12.75
C GLY A 280 22.68 -13.65 13.74
N ALA A 281 21.93 -12.87 14.51
CA ALA A 281 22.45 -11.96 15.54
C ALA A 281 22.52 -12.66 16.90
#